data_7ca7096c9ceb8b26875b420801a42daa
#
_entry.id   7ca7096c9ceb8b26875b420801a42daa
#
_cell.length_a   1.000
_cell.length_b   1.000
_cell.length_c   1.000
_cell.angle_alpha   90.00
_cell.angle_beta   90.00
_cell.angle_gamma   90.00
#
_symmetry.space_group_name_H-M   'P 1'
#
loop_
_entity.id
_entity.type
_entity.pdbx_description
1 polymer ?
#
loop_
_entity_poly.entity_id
_entity_poly.type
_entity_poly.pdbx_seq_one_letter_code
_entity_poly.pdbx_strand_id
1 'polypeptide(L)'
;AFIRTGWIRKGLDELFPQNPEGKPLPRGERIRNTFNSWVKTRGAAESTMLILWGLFWSYAAVALILPLFNANGQFDYGDKVDVYGAFADPLGSAITIFNYDQKVWTILLLLFCGAIIWVASPFAIVILPTLLWRLLSNTEAYWLSTWHYSLVLMPVAFLALLEVILNLRYGKVLAHPKPLAEDEESEDEPAETGDKPIGWVENLRQSVRRVPLWFFPAVALLVSVIPTVTPTSDQPLADLTKSSFTSNRLTASETNRMQAVEAVPQDVSVAADLSTLTQLIPGRTVYWIGHAGEPAPDYVVIDKRGSAWGGNPPQNTAQYAADRYGHPYAQVGTYGSLEVVRKIS
;
A
#
# COMPACT_ATOMS: atom_id res chain seq x y z
N ALA A 1 -1.12 -23.01 -2.83
CA ALA A 1 -0.51 -23.55 -1.60
C ALA A 1 -1.57 -23.77 -0.51
N PHE A 2 -2.42 -22.80 -0.23
CA PHE A 2 -3.53 -22.96 0.74
C PHE A 2 -4.57 -24.00 0.35
N ILE A 3 -4.62 -24.38 -0.90
CA ILE A 3 -5.62 -25.29 -1.48
C ILE A 3 -5.23 -26.78 -1.33
N ARG A 4 -4.01 -27.08 -0.86
CA ARG A 4 -3.60 -28.46 -0.57
C ARG A 4 -3.61 -28.71 0.92
N THR A 5 -4.67 -29.34 1.45
CA THR A 5 -4.69 -29.82 2.85
C THR A 5 -3.48 -30.71 3.16
N GLY A 6 -2.96 -31.47 2.20
CA GLY A 6 -1.72 -32.22 2.34
C GLY A 6 -0.47 -31.35 2.47
N TRP A 7 -0.46 -30.13 1.91
CA TRP A 7 0.69 -29.22 2.08
C TRP A 7 0.74 -28.61 3.48
N ILE A 8 -0.41 -28.21 4.03
CA ILE A 8 -0.50 -27.75 5.42
C ILE A 8 -0.09 -28.86 6.37
N ARG A 9 -0.57 -30.11 6.13
CA ARG A 9 -0.21 -31.26 6.95
C ARG A 9 1.28 -31.59 6.85
N LYS A 10 1.83 -31.62 5.63
CA LYS A 10 3.28 -31.84 5.42
C LYS A 10 4.11 -30.70 5.98
N GLY A 11 3.68 -29.44 5.83
CA GLY A 11 4.33 -28.30 6.46
C GLY A 11 4.23 -28.34 7.99
N LEU A 12 3.12 -28.81 8.54
CA LEU A 12 2.98 -29.02 9.99
C LEU A 12 3.83 -30.19 10.48
N ASP A 13 3.93 -31.29 9.73
CA ASP A 13 4.79 -32.43 10.07
C ASP A 13 6.27 -32.09 9.96
N GLU A 14 6.67 -31.22 9.02
CA GLU A 14 8.02 -30.67 8.92
C GLU A 14 8.30 -29.63 10.04
N LEU A 15 7.32 -28.82 10.39
CA LEU A 15 7.41 -27.88 11.53
C LEU A 15 7.33 -28.58 12.88
N PHE A 16 6.64 -29.70 12.95
CA PHE A 16 6.43 -30.47 14.16
C PHE A 16 6.79 -31.96 13.96
N PRO A 17 8.10 -32.27 13.73
CA PRO A 17 8.53 -33.63 13.55
C PRO A 17 8.15 -34.46 14.77
N GLN A 18 7.62 -35.66 14.50
CA GLN A 18 7.20 -36.60 15.54
C GLN A 18 8.35 -37.52 15.88
N ASN A 19 8.37 -38.00 17.13
CA ASN A 19 9.26 -39.07 17.56
C ASN A 19 8.87 -40.40 16.86
N PRO A 20 9.80 -41.38 16.68
CA PRO A 20 9.48 -42.73 16.19
C PRO A 20 8.28 -43.40 16.87
N GLU A 21 7.99 -43.02 18.12
CA GLU A 21 6.81 -43.47 18.86
C GLU A 21 5.51 -42.76 18.53
N GLY A 22 5.47 -41.84 17.53
CA GLY A 22 4.30 -41.07 17.16
C GLY A 22 3.92 -39.94 18.12
N LYS A 23 4.75 -39.70 19.15
CA LYS A 23 4.54 -38.60 20.13
C LYS A 23 5.21 -37.31 19.67
N PRO A 24 4.63 -36.14 19.90
CA PRO A 24 5.25 -34.89 19.54
C PRO A 24 6.52 -34.65 20.35
N LEU A 25 7.61 -34.25 19.69
CA LEU A 25 8.87 -33.90 20.31
C LEU A 25 8.71 -32.75 21.33
N PRO A 26 9.50 -32.68 22.40
CA PRO A 26 9.56 -31.54 23.31
C PRO A 26 9.75 -30.22 22.52
N ARG A 27 9.10 -29.13 22.99
CA ARG A 27 9.08 -27.84 22.29
C ARG A 27 10.47 -27.33 21.89
N GLY A 28 11.47 -27.49 22.77
CA GLY A 28 12.85 -27.08 22.53
C GLY A 28 13.53 -27.88 21.40
N GLU A 29 13.29 -29.18 21.34
CA GLU A 29 13.85 -30.04 20.29
C GLU A 29 13.16 -29.78 18.93
N ARG A 30 11.86 -29.53 18.93
CA ARG A 30 11.12 -29.15 17.72
C ARG A 30 11.70 -27.87 17.11
N ILE A 31 11.87 -26.83 17.92
CA ILE A 31 12.43 -25.54 17.46
C ILE A 31 13.84 -25.74 16.91
N ARG A 32 14.68 -26.48 17.63
CA ARG A 32 16.06 -26.76 17.19
C ARG A 32 16.12 -27.53 15.89
N ASN A 33 15.30 -28.57 15.74
CA ASN A 33 15.29 -29.40 14.54
C ASN A 33 14.73 -28.62 13.34
N THR A 34 13.69 -27.82 13.53
CA THR A 34 13.16 -26.93 12.49
C THR A 34 14.19 -25.89 12.05
N PHE A 35 14.90 -25.28 13.01
CA PHE A 35 15.96 -24.33 12.72
C PHE A 35 17.12 -24.97 11.98
N ASN A 36 17.59 -26.13 12.44
CA ASN A 36 18.67 -26.87 11.78
C ASN A 36 18.30 -27.31 10.36
N SER A 37 17.06 -27.77 10.17
CA SER A 37 16.53 -28.12 8.86
C SER A 37 16.49 -26.89 7.94
N TRP A 38 16.02 -25.75 8.46
CA TRP A 38 15.97 -24.51 7.70
C TRP A 38 17.36 -23.99 7.32
N VAL A 39 18.33 -24.01 8.26
CA VAL A 39 19.72 -23.58 7.98
C VAL A 39 20.40 -24.44 6.91
N LYS A 40 20.07 -25.72 6.83
CA LYS A 40 20.55 -26.65 5.80
C LYS A 40 19.87 -26.44 4.43
N THR A 41 18.84 -25.58 4.34
CA THR A 41 18.12 -25.30 3.11
C THR A 41 18.94 -24.36 2.23
N ARG A 42 19.10 -24.70 0.96
CA ARG A 42 19.76 -23.84 -0.02
C ARG A 42 19.06 -22.48 -0.10
N GLY A 43 19.79 -21.40 0.03
CA GLY A 43 19.28 -20.02 0.03
C GLY A 43 18.82 -19.52 1.41
N ALA A 44 18.91 -20.30 2.48
CA ALA A 44 18.53 -19.85 3.83
C ALA A 44 19.40 -18.67 4.29
N ALA A 45 20.71 -18.75 4.04
CA ALA A 45 21.65 -17.69 4.39
C ALA A 45 21.33 -16.39 3.64
N GLU A 46 21.10 -16.49 2.32
CA GLU A 46 20.74 -15.34 1.48
C GLU A 46 19.41 -14.74 1.91
N SER A 47 18.40 -15.56 2.18
CA SER A 47 17.09 -15.10 2.65
C SER A 47 17.19 -14.39 4.00
N THR A 48 18.00 -14.94 4.93
CA THR A 48 18.26 -14.31 6.24
C THR A 48 18.94 -12.95 6.08
N MET A 49 19.98 -12.90 5.24
CA MET A 49 20.69 -11.65 4.95
C MET A 49 19.75 -10.59 4.36
N LEU A 50 18.88 -10.96 3.44
CA LEU A 50 17.89 -10.04 2.86
C LEU A 50 16.89 -9.54 3.91
N ILE A 51 16.41 -10.42 4.79
CA ILE A 51 15.51 -10.04 5.89
C ILE A 51 16.22 -9.07 6.85
N LEU A 52 17.43 -9.42 7.31
CA LEU A 52 18.18 -8.56 8.23
C LEU A 52 18.54 -7.22 7.58
N TRP A 53 18.90 -7.22 6.31
CA TRP A 53 19.17 -6.00 5.54
C TRP A 53 17.92 -5.14 5.40
N GLY A 54 16.78 -5.75 5.07
CA GLY A 54 15.49 -5.06 4.99
C GLY A 54 15.09 -4.45 6.34
N LEU A 55 15.21 -5.19 7.44
CA LEU A 55 14.93 -4.69 8.79
C LEU A 55 15.87 -3.56 9.20
N PHE A 56 17.17 -3.69 8.89
CA PHE A 56 18.14 -2.64 9.16
C PHE A 56 17.78 -1.34 8.43
N TRP A 57 17.50 -1.41 7.12
CA TRP A 57 17.14 -0.21 6.36
C TRP A 57 15.78 0.36 6.73
N SER A 58 14.82 -0.49 7.08
CA SER A 58 13.51 -0.02 7.58
C SER A 58 13.69 0.73 8.91
N TYR A 59 14.49 0.19 9.83
CA TYR A 59 14.80 0.88 11.08
C TYR A 59 15.57 2.17 10.84
N ALA A 60 16.62 2.15 10.02
CA ALA A 60 17.40 3.33 9.69
C ALA A 60 16.56 4.42 9.04
N ALA A 61 15.65 4.05 8.14
CA ALA A 61 14.72 4.99 7.51
C ALA A 61 13.82 5.68 8.55
N VAL A 62 13.19 4.89 9.43
CA VAL A 62 12.21 5.41 10.40
C VAL A 62 12.89 6.16 11.56
N ALA A 63 14.00 5.62 12.08
CA ALA A 63 14.63 6.15 13.28
C ALA A 63 15.70 7.23 13.03
N LEU A 64 16.29 7.26 11.83
CA LEU A 64 17.39 8.15 11.50
C LEU A 64 17.10 9.04 10.30
N ILE A 65 16.77 8.43 9.15
CA ILE A 65 16.71 9.19 7.89
C ILE A 65 15.52 10.14 7.87
N LEU A 66 14.31 9.62 8.08
CA LEU A 66 13.09 10.45 8.04
C LEU A 66 13.09 11.57 9.09
N PRO A 67 13.49 11.34 10.35
CA PRO A 67 13.63 12.42 11.33
C PRO A 67 14.63 13.50 10.93
N LEU A 68 15.73 13.17 10.25
CA LEU A 68 16.72 14.16 9.78
C LEU A 68 16.16 15.13 8.73
N PHE A 69 15.19 14.68 7.94
CA PHE A 69 14.55 15.48 6.90
C PHE A 69 13.22 16.10 7.34
N ASN A 70 12.75 15.77 8.54
CA ASN A 70 11.53 16.33 9.08
C ASN A 70 11.84 17.54 9.98
N ALA A 71 11.13 18.63 9.79
CA ALA A 71 11.31 19.87 10.58
C ALA A 71 11.18 19.63 12.08
N ASN A 72 10.33 18.66 12.50
CA ASN A 72 10.11 18.33 13.91
C ASN A 72 11.13 17.32 14.46
N GLY A 73 12.05 16.81 13.65
CA GLY A 73 13.02 15.81 14.06
C GLY A 73 12.40 14.45 14.47
N GLN A 74 11.16 14.18 14.07
CA GLN A 74 10.40 12.99 14.47
C GLN A 74 9.81 12.26 13.26
N PHE A 75 9.45 11.00 13.49
CA PHE A 75 8.69 10.22 12.53
C PHE A 75 7.20 10.46 12.72
N ASP A 76 6.60 11.30 11.88
CA ASP A 76 5.23 11.81 12.03
C ASP A 76 4.12 10.79 11.69
N TYR A 77 4.46 9.56 11.33
CA TYR A 77 3.47 8.55 10.97
C TYR A 77 3.12 7.59 12.11
N GLY A 78 3.80 7.70 13.26
CA GLY A 78 3.61 6.81 14.40
C GLY A 78 2.25 6.93 15.07
N ASP A 79 1.65 8.10 15.00
CA ASP A 79 0.34 8.45 15.60
C ASP A 79 -0.86 8.14 14.69
N LYS A 80 -0.63 7.77 13.43
CA LYS A 80 -1.69 7.54 12.43
C LYS A 80 -2.45 6.23 12.64
N VAL A 81 -1.87 5.30 13.37
CA VAL A 81 -2.47 4.01 13.72
C VAL A 81 -2.15 3.69 15.18
N ASP A 82 -3.17 3.45 15.98
CA ASP A 82 -2.99 2.91 17.34
C ASP A 82 -2.70 1.41 17.24
N VAL A 83 -1.43 1.07 17.05
CA VAL A 83 -0.98 -0.31 16.92
C VAL A 83 -1.23 -1.10 18.22
N TYR A 84 -1.02 -0.46 19.38
CA TYR A 84 -1.24 -1.12 20.66
C TYR A 84 -2.73 -1.41 20.91
N GLY A 85 -3.59 -0.43 20.69
CA GLY A 85 -5.05 -0.60 20.78
C GLY A 85 -5.55 -1.66 19.79
N ALA A 86 -4.97 -1.73 18.60
CA ALA A 86 -5.35 -2.74 17.61
C ALA A 86 -5.05 -4.18 18.07
N PHE A 87 -3.97 -4.41 18.81
CA PHE A 87 -3.69 -5.71 19.40
C PHE A 87 -4.48 -5.97 20.69
N ALA A 88 -4.81 -4.93 21.45
CA ALA A 88 -5.58 -5.05 22.69
C ALA A 88 -7.06 -5.37 22.44
N ASP A 89 -7.63 -4.86 21.33
CA ASP A 89 -8.99 -5.15 20.88
C ASP A 89 -9.02 -5.63 19.42
N PRO A 90 -8.72 -6.90 19.16
CA PRO A 90 -8.72 -7.44 17.80
C PRO A 90 -10.12 -7.44 17.14
N LEU A 91 -11.18 -7.54 17.92
CA LEU A 91 -12.56 -7.53 17.40
C LEU A 91 -12.97 -6.12 16.96
N GLY A 92 -12.72 -5.11 17.78
CA GLY A 92 -12.93 -3.71 17.41
C GLY A 92 -12.10 -3.30 16.22
N SER A 93 -10.85 -3.78 16.14
CA SER A 93 -10.00 -3.58 14.97
C SER A 93 -10.55 -4.22 13.70
N ALA A 94 -11.09 -5.44 13.79
CA ALA A 94 -11.72 -6.09 12.65
C ALA A 94 -12.98 -5.30 12.19
N ILE A 95 -13.77 -4.78 13.11
CA ILE A 95 -14.91 -3.91 12.79
C ILE A 95 -14.42 -2.63 12.11
N THR A 96 -13.35 -2.02 12.61
CA THR A 96 -12.76 -0.80 12.03
C THR A 96 -12.28 -0.98 10.58
N ILE A 97 -11.82 -2.18 10.21
CA ILE A 97 -11.43 -2.51 8.83
C ILE A 97 -12.62 -2.42 7.87
N PHE A 98 -13.83 -2.69 8.34
CA PHE A 98 -15.05 -2.76 7.51
C PHE A 98 -16.05 -1.63 7.77
N ASN A 99 -15.73 -0.64 8.60
CA ASN A 99 -16.65 0.42 9.02
C ASN A 99 -16.97 1.47 7.95
N TYR A 100 -16.24 1.51 6.83
CA TYR A 100 -16.45 2.44 5.73
C TYR A 100 -16.51 1.70 4.40
N ASP A 101 -17.46 2.03 3.55
CA ASP A 101 -17.64 1.43 2.21
C ASP A 101 -16.38 1.56 1.35
N GLN A 102 -15.66 2.66 1.47
CA GLN A 102 -14.41 2.91 0.73
C GLN A 102 -13.29 1.94 1.13
N LYS A 103 -13.22 1.51 2.39
CA LYS A 103 -12.27 0.49 2.85
C LYS A 103 -12.59 -0.86 2.21
N VAL A 104 -13.86 -1.23 2.23
CA VAL A 104 -14.36 -2.45 1.58
C VAL A 104 -14.07 -2.40 0.08
N TRP A 105 -14.32 -1.26 -0.56
CA TRP A 105 -14.03 -1.04 -1.96
C TRP A 105 -12.54 -1.21 -2.29
N THR A 106 -11.65 -0.67 -1.47
CA THR A 106 -10.20 -0.83 -1.64
C THR A 106 -9.76 -2.28 -1.51
N ILE A 107 -10.34 -3.04 -0.57
CA ILE A 107 -10.08 -4.48 -0.43
C ILE A 107 -10.56 -5.23 -1.68
N LEU A 108 -11.76 -4.93 -2.16
CA LEU A 108 -12.33 -5.56 -3.35
C LEU A 108 -11.49 -5.27 -4.59
N LEU A 109 -11.10 -4.02 -4.82
CA LEU A 109 -10.22 -3.64 -5.92
C LEU A 109 -8.89 -4.40 -5.87
N LEU A 110 -8.28 -4.52 -4.69
CA LEU A 110 -7.04 -5.26 -4.52
C LEU A 110 -7.23 -6.76 -4.81
N LEU A 111 -8.33 -7.35 -4.36
CA LEU A 111 -8.66 -8.75 -4.65
C LEU A 111 -8.80 -9.00 -6.15
N PHE A 112 -9.56 -8.13 -6.82
CA PHE A 112 -9.80 -8.28 -8.27
C PHE A 112 -8.59 -7.92 -9.12
N CYS A 113 -7.72 -7.02 -8.68
CA CYS A 113 -6.46 -6.69 -9.34
C CYS A 113 -5.57 -7.91 -9.60
N GLY A 114 -5.65 -8.92 -8.75
CA GLY A 114 -4.96 -10.20 -8.92
C GLY A 114 -5.91 -11.35 -9.27
N ALA A 115 -7.05 -11.05 -9.91
CA ALA A 115 -8.07 -12.03 -10.31
C ALA A 115 -8.50 -12.95 -9.15
N ILE A 116 -8.53 -12.45 -7.94
CA ILE A 116 -8.88 -13.12 -6.66
C ILE A 116 -7.90 -14.25 -6.28
N ILE A 117 -7.46 -15.05 -7.24
CA ILE A 117 -6.64 -16.25 -6.97
C ILE A 117 -5.25 -15.95 -6.40
N TRP A 118 -4.75 -14.73 -6.49
CA TRP A 118 -3.45 -14.32 -5.95
C TRP A 118 -3.32 -14.56 -4.43
N VAL A 119 -4.42 -14.52 -3.68
CA VAL A 119 -4.43 -14.78 -2.23
C VAL A 119 -4.00 -16.22 -1.88
N ALA A 120 -4.01 -17.13 -2.85
CA ALA A 120 -3.50 -18.49 -2.66
C ALA A 120 -1.96 -18.58 -2.72
N SER A 121 -1.27 -17.51 -3.07
CA SER A 121 0.19 -17.42 -3.01
C SER A 121 0.67 -17.13 -1.60
N PRO A 122 1.73 -17.79 -1.11
CA PRO A 122 2.43 -17.39 0.12
C PRO A 122 2.92 -15.94 0.07
N PHE A 123 3.21 -15.43 -1.13
CA PHE A 123 3.65 -14.05 -1.34
C PHE A 123 2.59 -13.02 -0.95
N ALA A 124 1.31 -13.42 -0.93
CA ALA A 124 0.21 -12.57 -0.50
C ALA A 124 0.39 -12.05 0.95
N ILE A 125 1.09 -12.78 1.80
CA ILE A 125 1.33 -12.39 3.20
C ILE A 125 2.12 -11.07 3.31
N VAL A 126 2.94 -10.75 2.31
CA VAL A 126 3.74 -9.53 2.27
C VAL A 126 2.86 -8.27 2.17
N ILE A 127 1.64 -8.40 1.65
CA ILE A 127 0.69 -7.30 1.53
C ILE A 127 0.06 -6.95 2.89
N LEU A 128 -0.12 -7.91 3.77
CA LEU A 128 -0.89 -7.77 5.00
C LEU A 128 -0.41 -6.63 5.93
N PRO A 129 0.87 -6.46 6.23
CA PRO A 129 1.30 -5.39 7.14
C PRO A 129 0.92 -4.00 6.61
N THR A 130 1.18 -3.74 5.32
CA THR A 130 0.86 -2.47 4.69
C THR A 130 -0.65 -2.25 4.57
N LEU A 131 -1.40 -3.29 4.21
CA LEU A 131 -2.86 -3.21 4.08
C LEU A 131 -3.52 -2.98 5.44
N LEU A 132 -3.11 -3.72 6.48
CA LEU A 132 -3.63 -3.55 7.84
C LEU A 132 -3.33 -2.16 8.38
N TRP A 133 -2.11 -1.66 8.23
CA TRP A 133 -1.74 -0.29 8.58
C TRP A 133 -2.69 0.74 7.96
N ARG A 134 -2.96 0.62 6.67
CA ARG A 134 -3.85 1.51 5.94
C ARG A 134 -5.28 1.46 6.46
N LEU A 135 -5.82 0.25 6.60
CA LEU A 135 -7.23 0.05 6.98
C LEU A 135 -7.52 0.41 8.45
N LEU A 136 -6.52 0.29 9.32
CA LEU A 136 -6.61 0.68 10.72
C LEU A 136 -6.35 2.16 10.94
N SER A 137 -5.81 2.87 9.95
CA SER A 137 -5.52 4.29 10.07
C SER A 137 -6.78 5.14 10.23
N ASN A 138 -6.66 6.17 11.09
CA ASN A 138 -7.66 7.21 11.25
C ASN A 138 -7.63 8.27 10.12
N THR A 139 -6.62 8.20 9.25
CA THR A 139 -6.46 9.14 8.13
C THR A 139 -7.07 8.57 6.86
N GLU A 140 -8.11 9.21 6.36
CA GLU A 140 -8.91 8.77 5.21
C GLU A 140 -8.05 8.54 3.96
N ALA A 141 -7.09 9.42 3.69
CA ALA A 141 -6.21 9.32 2.54
C ALA A 141 -5.48 7.97 2.44
N TYR A 142 -5.18 7.30 3.55
CA TYR A 142 -4.42 6.04 3.53
C TYR A 142 -5.23 4.86 2.99
N TRP A 143 -6.54 4.80 3.22
CA TRP A 143 -7.36 3.69 2.78
C TRP A 143 -8.20 3.98 1.53
N LEU A 144 -8.19 5.22 1.02
CA LEU A 144 -8.80 5.54 -0.27
C LEU A 144 -8.01 4.92 -1.43
N SER A 145 -8.74 4.38 -2.41
CA SER A 145 -8.15 3.84 -3.65
C SER A 145 -7.60 4.91 -4.59
N THR A 146 -8.01 6.18 -4.41
CA THR A 146 -7.62 7.32 -5.24
C THR A 146 -6.20 7.82 -5.00
N TRP A 147 -5.61 7.45 -3.85
CA TRP A 147 -4.26 7.86 -3.49
C TRP A 147 -3.21 6.81 -3.89
N HIS A 148 -1.98 7.26 -4.03
CA HIS A 148 -0.82 6.47 -4.48
C HIS A 148 -0.44 5.27 -3.58
N TYR A 149 -1.04 5.14 -2.41
CA TYR A 149 -0.70 4.07 -1.46
C TYR A 149 -0.96 2.64 -1.97
N SER A 150 -1.83 2.49 -2.96
CA SER A 150 -2.06 1.19 -3.61
C SER A 150 -0.91 0.78 -4.55
N LEU A 151 -0.04 1.71 -4.92
CA LEU A 151 1.06 1.49 -5.87
C LEU A 151 2.05 0.42 -5.38
N VAL A 152 2.25 0.30 -4.07
CA VAL A 152 3.13 -0.71 -3.46
C VAL A 152 2.48 -2.09 -3.44
N LEU A 153 1.16 -2.17 -3.26
CA LEU A 153 0.43 -3.42 -3.11
C LEU A 153 0.17 -4.12 -4.45
N MET A 154 -0.10 -3.35 -5.51
CA MET A 154 -0.45 -3.90 -6.82
C MET A 154 0.64 -4.78 -7.46
N PRO A 155 1.93 -4.37 -7.50
CA PRO A 155 2.99 -5.23 -8.01
C PRO A 155 3.13 -6.54 -7.24
N VAL A 156 2.97 -6.50 -5.90
CA VAL A 156 3.05 -7.70 -5.06
C VAL A 156 1.87 -8.63 -5.34
N ALA A 157 0.65 -8.10 -5.46
CA ALA A 157 -0.53 -8.88 -5.83
C ALA A 157 -0.38 -9.50 -7.22
N PHE A 158 0.19 -8.77 -8.17
CA PHE A 158 0.44 -9.26 -9.52
C PHE A 158 1.51 -10.37 -9.55
N LEU A 159 2.61 -10.22 -8.80
CA LEU A 159 3.61 -11.28 -8.66
C LEU A 159 3.03 -12.52 -7.99
N ALA A 160 2.21 -12.35 -6.96
CA ALA A 160 1.49 -13.44 -6.32
C ALA A 160 0.53 -14.15 -7.29
N LEU A 161 -0.16 -13.40 -8.14
CA LEU A 161 -0.99 -13.95 -9.21
C LEU A 161 -0.15 -14.81 -10.18
N LEU A 162 0.98 -14.30 -10.65
CA LEU A 162 1.87 -15.03 -11.56
C LEU A 162 2.37 -16.32 -10.92
N GLU A 163 2.77 -16.28 -9.65
CA GLU A 163 3.18 -17.47 -8.90
C GLU A 163 2.06 -18.54 -8.88
N VAL A 164 0.82 -18.13 -8.55
CA VAL A 164 -0.31 -19.06 -8.52
C VAL A 164 -0.56 -19.68 -9.89
N ILE A 165 -0.57 -18.88 -10.96
CA ILE A 165 -0.78 -19.37 -12.33
C ILE A 165 0.32 -20.38 -12.71
N LEU A 166 1.58 -20.07 -12.45
CA LEU A 166 2.71 -20.95 -12.75
C LEU A 166 2.61 -22.25 -11.95
N ASN A 167 2.30 -22.17 -10.66
CA ASN A 167 2.13 -23.35 -9.80
C ASN A 167 0.96 -24.23 -10.24
N LEU A 168 -0.16 -23.63 -10.65
CA LEU A 168 -1.31 -24.39 -11.16
C LEU A 168 -1.01 -25.04 -12.50
N ARG A 169 -0.23 -24.39 -13.38
CA ARG A 169 0.01 -24.84 -14.74
C ARG A 169 1.16 -25.83 -14.88
N TYR A 170 2.28 -25.56 -14.21
CA TYR A 170 3.52 -26.31 -14.36
C TYR A 170 3.87 -27.15 -13.12
N GLY A 171 3.05 -27.10 -12.06
CA GLY A 171 3.38 -27.67 -10.78
C GLY A 171 4.25 -26.72 -9.95
N LYS A 172 4.89 -27.20 -8.88
CA LYS A 172 5.69 -26.36 -7.99
C LYS A 172 6.85 -25.69 -8.76
N VAL A 173 6.71 -24.43 -9.15
CA VAL A 173 7.77 -23.65 -9.80
C VAL A 173 8.78 -23.17 -8.74
N LEU A 174 8.30 -22.83 -7.56
CA LEU A 174 9.16 -22.62 -6.39
C LEU A 174 9.25 -23.97 -5.66
N ALA A 175 10.08 -24.87 -6.19
CA ALA A 175 10.51 -26.04 -5.44
C ALA A 175 11.09 -25.57 -4.11
N HIS A 176 10.78 -26.28 -3.03
CA HIS A 176 11.56 -26.14 -1.80
C HIS A 176 13.04 -26.17 -2.17
N PRO A 177 13.87 -25.25 -1.66
CA PRO A 177 15.29 -25.33 -1.87
C PRO A 177 15.70 -26.77 -1.53
N LYS A 178 16.34 -27.48 -2.47
CA LYS A 178 16.87 -28.82 -2.18
C LYS A 178 17.80 -28.67 -0.98
N PRO A 179 17.75 -29.60 -0.02
CA PRO A 179 18.79 -29.67 1.00
C PRO A 179 20.15 -29.66 0.29
N LEU A 180 21.14 -28.99 0.85
CA LEU A 180 22.52 -29.10 0.38
C LEU A 180 22.87 -30.60 0.46
N ALA A 181 22.86 -31.26 -0.67
CA ALA A 181 23.13 -32.66 -0.75
C ALA A 181 24.57 -32.93 -0.38
N GLU A 182 24.81 -33.78 0.58
CA GLU A 182 25.92 -34.69 0.52
C GLU A 182 25.71 -35.53 -0.74
N ASP A 183 26.76 -35.64 -1.58
CA ASP A 183 26.76 -36.33 -2.87
C ASP A 183 26.51 -37.84 -2.64
N GLU A 184 25.26 -38.23 -2.49
CA GLU A 184 24.81 -39.59 -2.63
C GLU A 184 23.94 -39.66 -3.87
N GLU A 185 24.50 -40.31 -4.90
CA GLU A 185 23.78 -40.86 -6.04
C GLU A 185 22.65 -41.76 -5.53
N SER A 186 21.47 -41.20 -5.32
CA SER A 186 20.27 -42.00 -5.14
C SER A 186 19.47 -41.91 -6.44
N GLU A 187 19.43 -43.05 -7.10
CA GLU A 187 18.56 -43.38 -8.24
C GLU A 187 17.17 -42.76 -8.02
N ASP A 188 16.68 -42.08 -9.05
CA ASP A 188 15.36 -41.47 -9.13
C ASP A 188 14.26 -42.57 -9.04
N GLU A 189 13.94 -43.02 -7.83
CA GLU A 189 12.61 -43.57 -7.60
C GLU A 189 11.60 -42.42 -7.55
N PRO A 190 10.57 -42.44 -8.40
CA PRO A 190 9.49 -41.47 -8.34
C PRO A 190 8.80 -41.65 -6.99
N ALA A 191 8.98 -40.69 -6.08
CA ALA A 191 8.32 -40.66 -4.79
C ALA A 191 6.80 -40.61 -5.01
N GLU A 192 6.16 -41.75 -5.11
CA GLU A 192 4.72 -41.95 -4.93
C GLU A 192 4.34 -41.66 -3.47
N THR A 193 4.44 -40.40 -3.04
CA THR A 193 3.78 -39.97 -1.81
C THR A 193 2.40 -39.45 -2.17
N GLY A 194 1.49 -40.45 -2.24
CA GLY A 194 0.09 -40.24 -2.57
C GLY A 194 -0.71 -39.58 -1.47
N ASP A 195 -0.86 -38.29 -1.51
CA ASP A 195 -2.12 -37.66 -1.19
C ASP A 195 -2.81 -37.29 -2.51
N LYS A 196 -3.82 -38.07 -2.91
CA LYS A 196 -4.63 -37.71 -4.06
C LYS A 196 -5.20 -36.32 -3.84
N PRO A 197 -4.95 -35.36 -4.73
CA PRO A 197 -5.49 -34.03 -4.57
C PRO A 197 -7.01 -34.09 -4.42
N ILE A 198 -7.58 -33.26 -3.54
CA ILE A 198 -9.02 -33.17 -3.35
C ILE A 198 -9.63 -32.88 -4.72
N GLY A 199 -10.64 -33.64 -5.14
CA GLY A 199 -11.16 -33.62 -6.50
C GLY A 199 -11.48 -32.25 -7.07
N TRP A 200 -11.98 -31.32 -6.24
CA TRP A 200 -12.22 -29.94 -6.67
C TRP A 200 -10.93 -29.14 -6.98
N VAL A 201 -9.81 -29.41 -6.29
CA VAL A 201 -8.50 -28.78 -6.57
C VAL A 201 -7.97 -29.22 -7.90
N GLU A 202 -8.08 -30.51 -8.22
CA GLU A 202 -7.66 -31.03 -9.51
C GLU A 202 -8.54 -30.49 -10.64
N ASN A 203 -9.85 -30.41 -10.42
CA ASN A 203 -10.77 -29.77 -11.36
C ASN A 203 -10.42 -28.28 -11.60
N LEU A 204 -10.10 -27.54 -10.55
CA LEU A 204 -9.65 -26.16 -10.68
C LEU A 204 -8.33 -26.06 -11.46
N ARG A 205 -7.37 -26.93 -11.16
CA ARG A 205 -6.09 -27.01 -11.87
C ARG A 205 -6.28 -27.31 -13.36
N GLN A 206 -7.13 -28.27 -13.68
CA GLN A 206 -7.45 -28.59 -15.08
C GLN A 206 -8.15 -27.44 -15.78
N SER A 207 -9.06 -26.74 -15.11
CA SER A 207 -9.74 -25.57 -15.64
C SER A 207 -8.75 -24.44 -15.93
N VAL A 208 -7.85 -24.13 -14.99
CA VAL A 208 -6.81 -23.11 -15.17
C VAL A 208 -5.83 -23.47 -16.29
N ARG A 209 -5.51 -24.76 -16.47
CA ARG A 209 -4.65 -25.22 -17.58
C ARG A 209 -5.27 -24.97 -18.96
N ARG A 210 -6.60 -24.96 -19.08
CA ARG A 210 -7.32 -24.69 -20.33
C ARG A 210 -7.39 -23.19 -20.65
N VAL A 211 -7.27 -22.34 -19.64
CA VAL A 211 -7.32 -20.88 -19.83
C VAL A 211 -5.98 -20.40 -20.39
N PRO A 212 -5.96 -19.55 -21.43
CA PRO A 212 -4.73 -18.94 -21.94
C PRO A 212 -3.99 -18.18 -20.85
N LEU A 213 -2.66 -18.21 -20.86
CA LEU A 213 -1.84 -17.53 -19.83
C LEU A 213 -2.12 -16.02 -19.74
N TRP A 214 -2.41 -15.40 -20.86
CA TRP A 214 -2.68 -13.96 -20.94
C TRP A 214 -4.00 -13.55 -20.29
N PHE A 215 -4.94 -14.50 -20.10
CA PHE A 215 -6.28 -14.19 -19.59
C PHE A 215 -6.24 -13.56 -18.17
N PHE A 216 -5.50 -14.15 -17.24
CA PHE A 216 -5.45 -13.66 -15.87
C PHE A 216 -4.78 -12.27 -15.76
N PRO A 217 -3.60 -12.03 -16.38
CA PRO A 217 -3.05 -10.69 -16.46
C PRO A 217 -3.97 -9.69 -17.17
N ALA A 218 -4.70 -10.12 -18.20
CA ALA A 218 -5.66 -9.25 -18.89
C ALA A 218 -6.84 -8.87 -17.98
N VAL A 219 -7.38 -9.81 -17.21
CA VAL A 219 -8.43 -9.52 -16.20
C VAL A 219 -7.89 -8.58 -15.13
N ALA A 220 -6.70 -8.84 -14.60
CA ALA A 220 -6.08 -7.97 -13.61
C ALA A 220 -5.88 -6.54 -14.15
N LEU A 221 -5.39 -6.41 -15.37
CA LEU A 221 -5.23 -5.13 -16.05
C LEU A 221 -6.57 -4.42 -16.26
N LEU A 222 -7.57 -5.14 -16.78
CA LEU A 222 -8.90 -4.60 -17.03
C LEU A 222 -9.53 -4.06 -15.74
N VAL A 223 -9.51 -4.84 -14.67
CA VAL A 223 -10.04 -4.42 -13.37
C VAL A 223 -9.26 -3.24 -12.80
N SER A 224 -7.96 -3.16 -13.02
CA SER A 224 -7.15 -2.03 -12.57
C SER A 224 -7.45 -0.74 -13.35
N VAL A 225 -7.82 -0.86 -14.63
CA VAL A 225 -8.09 0.30 -15.51
C VAL A 225 -9.53 0.81 -15.39
N ILE A 226 -10.53 -0.08 -15.27
CA ILE A 226 -11.94 0.31 -15.22
C ILE A 226 -12.24 1.43 -14.21
N PRO A 227 -11.82 1.35 -12.93
CA PRO A 227 -12.10 2.39 -11.96
C PRO A 227 -11.46 3.73 -12.31
N THR A 228 -10.38 3.71 -13.09
CA THR A 228 -9.61 4.91 -13.44
C THR A 228 -10.15 5.66 -14.66
N VAL A 229 -10.95 5.00 -15.49
CA VAL A 229 -11.52 5.57 -16.72
C VAL A 229 -13.03 5.85 -16.63
N THR A 230 -13.65 5.61 -15.47
CA THR A 230 -15.07 5.94 -15.29
C THR A 230 -15.29 7.45 -15.33
N PRO A 231 -16.37 7.96 -15.97
CA PRO A 231 -16.60 9.39 -16.13
C PRO A 231 -16.69 10.19 -14.82
N THR A 232 -17.04 9.53 -13.73
CA THR A 232 -17.14 10.09 -12.37
C THR A 232 -15.85 10.01 -11.59
N SER A 233 -14.79 9.44 -12.19
CA SER A 233 -13.50 9.26 -11.51
C SER A 233 -12.68 10.55 -11.55
N ASP A 234 -12.18 10.98 -10.38
CA ASP A 234 -11.17 12.02 -10.25
C ASP A 234 -9.75 11.49 -10.46
N GLN A 235 -9.64 10.29 -11.04
CA GLN A 235 -8.36 9.65 -11.31
C GLN A 235 -7.64 10.28 -12.50
N PRO A 236 -6.31 10.44 -12.45
CA PRO A 236 -5.54 11.08 -13.52
C PRO A 236 -5.73 10.45 -14.90
N LEU A 237 -5.95 9.12 -14.99
CA LEU A 237 -6.20 8.45 -16.26
C LEU A 237 -7.55 8.83 -16.89
N ALA A 238 -8.54 9.20 -16.09
CA ALA A 238 -9.81 9.69 -16.62
C ALA A 238 -9.65 11.03 -17.36
N ASP A 239 -8.64 11.82 -17.00
CA ASP A 239 -8.35 13.09 -17.68
C ASP A 239 -7.89 12.88 -19.12
N LEU A 240 -7.25 11.75 -19.45
CA LEU A 240 -6.87 11.41 -20.82
C LEU A 240 -8.06 11.35 -21.79
N THR A 241 -9.26 11.06 -21.27
CA THR A 241 -10.50 10.97 -22.06
C THR A 241 -11.22 12.32 -22.19
N LYS A 242 -10.82 13.32 -21.42
CA LYS A 242 -11.44 14.64 -21.43
C LYS A 242 -10.96 15.47 -22.63
N SER A 243 -11.89 16.20 -23.25
CA SER A 243 -11.56 17.08 -24.38
C SER A 243 -10.55 18.18 -24.01
N SER A 244 -10.52 18.60 -22.75
CA SER A 244 -9.55 19.56 -22.24
C SER A 244 -8.11 19.04 -22.34
N PHE A 245 -7.89 17.75 -22.12
CA PHE A 245 -6.55 17.15 -22.23
C PHE A 245 -6.05 17.16 -23.69
N THR A 246 -6.91 16.82 -24.64
CA THR A 246 -6.56 16.73 -26.06
C THR A 246 -6.54 18.08 -26.77
N SER A 247 -7.34 19.06 -26.32
CA SER A 247 -7.48 20.35 -26.97
C SER A 247 -6.48 21.41 -26.47
N ASN A 248 -5.66 21.10 -25.50
CA ASN A 248 -4.75 22.03 -24.82
C ASN A 248 -5.45 23.30 -24.30
N ARG A 249 -6.74 23.21 -24.00
CA ARG A 249 -7.53 24.29 -23.41
C ARG A 249 -7.56 24.13 -21.90
N LEU A 250 -7.18 25.18 -21.19
CA LEU A 250 -7.32 25.22 -19.74
C LEU A 250 -8.79 25.10 -19.36
N THR A 251 -9.07 24.26 -18.38
CA THR A 251 -10.37 24.22 -17.72
C THR A 251 -10.58 25.49 -16.89
N ALA A 252 -11.84 25.80 -16.55
CA ALA A 252 -12.14 26.92 -15.65
C ALA A 252 -11.42 26.77 -14.29
N SER A 253 -11.28 25.54 -13.80
CA SER A 253 -10.55 25.26 -12.57
C SER A 253 -9.05 25.55 -12.69
N GLU A 254 -8.43 25.17 -13.80
CA GLU A 254 -7.01 25.47 -14.07
C GLU A 254 -6.76 26.95 -14.24
N THR A 255 -7.66 27.65 -14.95
CA THR A 255 -7.60 29.12 -15.11
C THR A 255 -7.68 29.81 -13.74
N ASN A 256 -8.64 29.42 -12.91
CA ASN A 256 -8.78 29.96 -11.56
C ASN A 256 -7.53 29.70 -10.70
N ARG A 257 -6.96 28.51 -10.84
CA ARG A 257 -5.72 28.15 -10.11
C ARG A 257 -4.55 29.01 -10.55
N MET A 258 -4.37 29.22 -11.86
CA MET A 258 -3.33 30.12 -12.37
C MET A 258 -3.51 31.55 -11.84
N GLN A 259 -4.72 32.10 -11.86
CA GLN A 259 -5.01 33.41 -11.32
C GLN A 259 -4.72 33.53 -9.82
N ALA A 260 -5.05 32.49 -9.04
CA ALA A 260 -4.74 32.43 -7.63
C ALA A 260 -3.21 32.42 -7.37
N VAL A 261 -2.46 31.68 -8.20
CA VAL A 261 -0.98 31.63 -8.12
C VAL A 261 -0.36 32.98 -8.52
N GLU A 262 -0.89 33.64 -9.56
CA GLU A 262 -0.44 34.97 -10.01
C GLU A 262 -0.73 36.07 -8.98
N ALA A 263 -1.78 35.91 -8.17
CA ALA A 263 -2.10 36.86 -7.09
C ALA A 263 -1.12 36.81 -5.92
N VAL A 264 -0.26 35.78 -5.85
CA VAL A 264 0.80 35.69 -4.86
C VAL A 264 2.11 36.17 -5.49
N PRO A 265 2.76 37.24 -4.99
CA PRO A 265 4.02 37.73 -5.55
C PRO A 265 5.17 36.71 -5.49
N GLN A 266 6.24 36.99 -6.23
CA GLN A 266 7.51 36.28 -6.08
C GLN A 266 8.24 36.73 -4.79
N ASP A 267 9.19 35.93 -4.34
CA ASP A 267 10.07 36.25 -3.19
C ASP A 267 9.34 36.43 -1.84
N VAL A 268 8.14 35.85 -1.71
CA VAL A 268 7.36 35.83 -0.47
C VAL A 268 7.22 34.43 0.10
N SER A 269 6.85 34.34 1.36
CA SER A 269 6.45 33.08 1.99
C SER A 269 4.95 32.84 1.81
N VAL A 270 4.57 31.60 1.48
CA VAL A 270 3.17 31.22 1.26
C VAL A 270 2.88 29.84 1.84
N ALA A 271 1.79 29.71 2.58
CA ALA A 271 1.25 28.41 2.97
C ALA A 271 0.10 28.03 2.05
N ALA A 272 0.08 26.78 1.59
CA ALA A 272 -0.97 26.28 0.70
C ALA A 272 -1.38 24.85 1.04
N ASP A 273 -2.59 24.51 0.62
CA ASP A 273 -3.00 23.11 0.58
C ASP A 273 -2.39 22.37 -0.64
N LEU A 274 -2.56 21.06 -0.67
CA LEU A 274 -1.93 20.20 -1.70
C LEU A 274 -2.35 20.56 -3.14
N SER A 275 -3.49 21.22 -3.32
CA SER A 275 -4.04 21.48 -4.66
C SER A 275 -3.25 22.52 -5.44
N THR A 276 -2.59 23.47 -4.74
CA THR A 276 -1.86 24.59 -5.34
C THR A 276 -0.37 24.61 -4.99
N LEU A 277 0.04 23.77 -4.05
CA LEU A 277 1.38 23.78 -3.48
C LEU A 277 2.49 23.73 -4.52
N THR A 278 2.38 22.83 -5.50
CA THR A 278 3.42 22.63 -6.53
C THR A 278 3.56 23.82 -7.48
N GLN A 279 2.46 24.51 -7.81
CA GLN A 279 2.48 25.68 -8.68
C GLN A 279 3.05 26.94 -8.00
N LEU A 280 3.02 26.97 -6.68
CA LEU A 280 3.56 28.09 -5.89
C LEU A 280 5.08 27.98 -5.65
N ILE A 281 5.67 26.79 -5.76
CA ILE A 281 7.11 26.56 -5.49
C ILE A 281 8.04 27.49 -6.31
N PRO A 282 7.83 27.71 -7.62
CA PRO A 282 8.73 28.55 -8.37
C PRO A 282 8.78 30.00 -7.82
N GLY A 283 9.93 30.41 -7.31
CA GLY A 283 10.22 31.75 -6.83
C GLY A 283 9.55 32.13 -5.50
N ARG A 284 9.11 31.17 -4.69
CA ARG A 284 8.48 31.43 -3.37
C ARG A 284 8.97 30.43 -2.34
N THR A 285 8.92 30.82 -1.05
CA THR A 285 9.09 29.88 0.06
C THR A 285 7.73 29.27 0.40
N VAL A 286 7.54 28.00 0.10
CA VAL A 286 6.22 27.35 0.21
C VAL A 286 6.16 26.42 1.40
N TYR A 287 5.14 26.57 2.22
CA TYR A 287 4.81 25.71 3.35
C TYR A 287 3.54 24.92 3.06
N TRP A 288 3.49 23.69 3.50
CA TRP A 288 2.27 22.91 3.47
C TRP A 288 1.40 23.24 4.69
N ILE A 289 0.19 23.72 4.45
CA ILE A 289 -0.74 24.11 5.52
C ILE A 289 -1.12 22.97 6.47
N GLY A 290 -0.94 21.73 6.08
CA GLY A 290 -1.13 20.54 6.95
C GLY A 290 -0.02 20.32 7.97
N HIS A 291 1.13 20.98 7.85
CA HIS A 291 2.28 20.82 8.72
C HIS A 291 2.20 21.82 9.89
N ALA A 292 2.52 21.35 11.12
CA ALA A 292 2.53 22.19 12.30
C ALA A 292 3.93 22.80 12.53
N GLY A 293 3.97 23.98 13.16
CA GLY A 293 5.25 24.61 13.56
C GLY A 293 5.90 25.50 12.50
N GLU A 294 5.27 25.67 11.34
CA GLU A 294 5.75 26.57 10.30
C GLU A 294 5.62 28.05 10.73
N PRO A 295 6.56 28.91 10.30
CA PRO A 295 6.46 30.35 10.57
C PRO A 295 5.23 30.96 9.89
N ALA A 296 4.71 32.05 10.43
CA ALA A 296 3.56 32.76 9.86
C ALA A 296 3.89 33.27 8.44
N PRO A 297 3.28 32.71 7.37
CA PRO A 297 3.60 33.09 6.01
C PRO A 297 3.00 34.44 5.63
N ASP A 298 3.56 35.09 4.58
CA ASP A 298 3.02 36.35 4.06
C ASP A 298 1.67 36.13 3.36
N TYR A 299 1.47 34.98 2.74
CA TYR A 299 0.24 34.60 2.04
C TYR A 299 -0.23 33.21 2.48
N VAL A 300 -1.56 33.01 2.41
CA VAL A 300 -2.17 31.67 2.57
C VAL A 300 -3.14 31.45 1.39
N VAL A 301 -3.05 30.28 0.77
CA VAL A 301 -3.89 29.87 -0.36
C VAL A 301 -4.63 28.58 -0.01
N ILE A 302 -5.94 28.61 -0.04
CA ILE A 302 -6.80 27.46 0.29
C ILE A 302 -7.75 27.18 -0.88
N ASP A 303 -7.75 25.93 -1.34
CA ASP A 303 -8.80 25.43 -2.24
C ASP A 303 -9.92 24.76 -1.41
N LYS A 304 -11.08 25.40 -1.33
CA LYS A 304 -12.23 24.87 -0.58
C LYS A 304 -12.81 23.55 -1.13
N ARG A 305 -12.42 23.15 -2.33
CA ARG A 305 -12.72 21.82 -2.90
C ARG A 305 -11.59 20.84 -2.76
N GLY A 306 -10.48 21.25 -2.14
CA GLY A 306 -9.32 20.37 -1.92
C GLY A 306 -9.70 19.16 -1.09
N SER A 307 -9.28 17.97 -1.54
CA SER A 307 -9.54 16.69 -0.85
C SER A 307 -8.93 16.62 0.56
N ALA A 308 -7.90 17.45 0.83
CA ALA A 308 -7.24 17.51 2.12
C ALA A 308 -8.15 17.99 3.27
N TRP A 309 -9.28 18.61 2.94
CA TRP A 309 -10.23 19.14 3.92
C TRP A 309 -11.32 18.13 4.35
N GLY A 310 -11.36 16.95 3.74
CA GLY A 310 -12.37 15.92 4.06
C GLY A 310 -13.82 16.43 3.91
N GLY A 311 -14.08 17.38 2.98
CA GLY A 311 -15.38 17.99 2.80
C GLY A 311 -15.72 19.11 3.79
N ASN A 312 -14.83 19.46 4.72
CA ASN A 312 -15.04 20.51 5.73
C ASN A 312 -13.96 21.62 5.67
N PRO A 313 -13.87 22.36 4.55
CA PRO A 313 -12.92 23.47 4.44
C PRO A 313 -13.31 24.64 5.35
N PRO A 314 -12.32 25.49 5.74
CA PRO A 314 -12.62 26.66 6.57
C PRO A 314 -13.59 27.60 5.86
N GLN A 315 -14.61 28.04 6.57
CA GLN A 315 -15.62 28.97 6.07
C GLN A 315 -14.99 30.32 5.67
N ASN A 316 -14.10 30.84 6.53
CA ASN A 316 -13.36 32.08 6.35
C ASN A 316 -11.86 31.80 6.40
N THR A 317 -11.20 31.90 5.25
CA THR A 317 -9.77 31.63 5.11
C THR A 317 -8.91 32.64 5.87
N ALA A 318 -9.30 33.90 5.94
CA ALA A 318 -8.54 34.92 6.70
C ALA A 318 -8.60 34.65 8.21
N GLN A 319 -9.78 34.29 8.72
CA GLN A 319 -9.92 33.91 10.13
C GLN A 319 -9.14 32.62 10.45
N TYR A 320 -9.24 31.61 9.61
CA TYR A 320 -8.47 30.37 9.75
C TYR A 320 -6.96 30.64 9.80
N ALA A 321 -6.45 31.49 8.90
CA ALA A 321 -5.05 31.85 8.87
C ALA A 321 -4.63 32.62 10.12
N ALA A 322 -5.49 33.54 10.60
CA ALA A 322 -5.24 34.32 11.82
C ALA A 322 -5.19 33.41 13.05
N ASP A 323 -6.14 32.49 13.20
CA ASP A 323 -6.20 31.57 14.33
C ASP A 323 -5.00 30.60 14.32
N ARG A 324 -4.56 30.19 13.12
CA ARG A 324 -3.45 29.26 12.98
C ARG A 324 -2.08 29.87 13.24
N TYR A 325 -1.83 31.08 12.73
CA TYR A 325 -0.52 31.70 12.73
C TYR A 325 -0.36 32.85 13.73
N GLY A 326 -1.44 33.22 14.43
CA GLY A 326 -1.41 34.27 15.45
C GLY A 326 -1.21 35.68 14.91
N HIS A 327 -1.45 35.90 13.62
CA HIS A 327 -1.35 37.19 12.94
C HIS A 327 -2.61 37.50 12.16
N PRO A 328 -3.03 38.78 12.02
CA PRO A 328 -4.20 39.11 11.20
C PRO A 328 -3.90 38.90 9.71
N TYR A 329 -4.89 38.42 8.99
CA TYR A 329 -4.87 38.24 7.53
C TYR A 329 -6.07 38.94 6.88
N ALA A 330 -5.87 39.48 5.67
CA ALA A 330 -6.92 40.04 4.85
C ALA A 330 -7.04 39.31 3.54
N GLN A 331 -8.25 39.23 3.04
CA GLN A 331 -8.54 38.62 1.74
C GLN A 331 -7.94 39.45 0.60
N VAL A 332 -7.22 38.77 -0.30
CA VAL A 332 -6.69 39.33 -1.55
C VAL A 332 -7.66 39.09 -2.70
N GLY A 333 -8.18 37.85 -2.80
CA GLY A 333 -9.11 37.50 -3.83
C GLY A 333 -9.69 36.10 -3.69
N THR A 334 -10.75 35.84 -4.46
CA THR A 334 -11.37 34.52 -4.62
C THR A 334 -11.37 34.16 -6.10
N TYR A 335 -10.85 32.96 -6.41
CA TYR A 335 -10.69 32.45 -7.77
C TYR A 335 -11.37 31.07 -7.85
N GLY A 336 -12.66 31.09 -8.15
CA GLY A 336 -13.49 29.88 -8.09
C GLY A 336 -13.56 29.32 -6.66
N SER A 337 -13.00 28.14 -6.42
CA SER A 337 -12.91 27.53 -5.06
C SER A 337 -11.68 27.96 -4.26
N LEU A 338 -10.75 28.68 -4.88
CA LEU A 338 -9.51 29.12 -4.24
C LEU A 338 -9.66 30.50 -3.60
N GLU A 339 -9.22 30.62 -2.37
CA GLU A 339 -9.12 31.87 -1.64
C GLU A 339 -7.68 32.19 -1.31
N VAL A 340 -7.27 33.42 -1.60
CA VAL A 340 -5.95 33.97 -1.32
C VAL A 340 -6.09 35.04 -0.25
N VAL A 341 -5.33 34.89 0.84
CA VAL A 341 -5.25 35.89 1.92
C VAL A 341 -3.82 36.30 2.16
N ARG A 342 -3.62 37.54 2.63
CA ARG A 342 -2.31 38.14 2.93
C ARG A 342 -2.25 38.55 4.38
N LYS A 343 -1.08 38.33 5.00
CA LYS A 343 -0.79 38.84 6.34
C LYS A 343 -0.83 40.36 6.35
N ILE A 344 -1.52 40.92 7.35
CA ILE A 344 -1.54 42.35 7.64
C ILE A 344 -0.43 42.64 8.64
N SER A 345 0.40 43.62 8.33
CA SER A 345 1.44 44.12 9.26
C SER A 345 0.82 44.85 10.45
#